data_5d3913bdba0612e1398824e0720c1065
#
_entry.id   5d3913bdba0612e1398824e0720c1065
#
_cell.length_a   1.000
_cell.length_b   1.000
_cell.length_c   1.000
_cell.angle_alpha   90.00
_cell.angle_beta   90.00
_cell.angle_gamma   90.00
#
_symmetry.space_group_name_H-M   'P 1'
#
loop_
_entity.id
_entity.type
_entity.pdbx_description
1 polymer ?
#
loop_
_entity_poly.entity_id
_entity_poly.type
_entity_poly.pdbx_seq_one_letter_code
_entity_poly.pdbx_strand_id
1 'polypeptide(L)'
;MSIRSVFLALAALAVAAPAALRAQENDADFVKARQQFVAGQARAAAQTLQFASAHVRQQTGRCRDADVGSRLIDAESQLDKLAASLRAGTVTSVKTLEKSLTSIDLLLAQHHLMLALANMDRPRPNDIPVVAQDIDRGAFHYERSVTLGGGKLTTEQGAAVADVRALVKEIEETSAIPKRGVAVVTSFEKLVVGTITVSDAR
;
A
#
# COMPACT_ATOMS: atom_id res chain seq x y z
N MET A 1 -52.78 -23.50 -25.10
CA MET A 1 -52.00 -23.72 -23.85
C MET A 1 -50.78 -22.84 -23.91
N SER A 2 -50.66 -21.90 -22.99
CA SER A 2 -49.78 -20.70 -23.04
C SER A 2 -48.40 -21.02 -22.46
N ILE A 3 -47.37 -20.87 -23.29
CA ILE A 3 -45.95 -20.91 -22.90
C ILE A 3 -45.51 -19.45 -22.69
N ARG A 4 -45.91 -18.87 -21.58
CA ARG A 4 -45.43 -17.56 -21.11
C ARG A 4 -45.27 -17.66 -19.61
N SER A 5 -44.06 -17.86 -19.10
CA SER A 5 -43.63 -17.52 -17.73
C SER A 5 -42.42 -18.36 -17.31
N VAL A 6 -41.25 -18.19 -17.96
CA VAL A 6 -39.94 -18.59 -17.41
C VAL A 6 -38.82 -17.64 -17.89
N PHE A 7 -39.06 -16.34 -17.88
CA PHE A 7 -38.00 -15.38 -18.09
C PHE A 7 -38.13 -14.24 -17.09
N LEU A 8 -37.85 -14.50 -15.82
CA LEU A 8 -37.67 -13.41 -14.84
C LEU A 8 -37.08 -13.98 -13.54
N ALA A 9 -35.79 -14.32 -13.54
CA ALA A 9 -34.98 -14.41 -12.32
C ALA A 9 -33.50 -14.61 -12.64
N LEU A 10 -32.89 -13.71 -13.43
CA LEU A 10 -31.42 -13.67 -13.60
C LEU A 10 -30.96 -12.22 -13.80
N ALA A 11 -31.33 -11.37 -12.87
CA ALA A 11 -30.79 -10.02 -12.84
C ALA A 11 -30.72 -9.61 -11.36
N ALA A 12 -29.54 -9.68 -10.79
CA ALA A 12 -29.02 -8.91 -9.67
C ALA A 12 -28.09 -9.74 -8.78
N LEU A 13 -27.03 -10.26 -9.38
CA LEU A 13 -25.80 -10.53 -8.63
C LEU A 13 -24.69 -9.69 -9.29
N ALA A 14 -24.89 -8.38 -9.30
CA ALA A 14 -23.78 -7.45 -9.32
C ALA A 14 -23.11 -7.57 -7.94
N VAL A 15 -22.28 -8.59 -7.78
CA VAL A 15 -21.37 -8.70 -6.65
C VAL A 15 -20.54 -7.42 -6.71
N ALA A 16 -20.82 -6.49 -5.81
CA ALA A 16 -19.91 -5.40 -5.52
C ALA A 16 -18.59 -6.07 -5.14
N ALA A 17 -17.63 -6.09 -6.08
CA ALA A 17 -16.28 -6.52 -5.76
C ALA A 17 -15.84 -5.68 -4.58
N PRO A 18 -15.41 -6.31 -3.47
CA PRO A 18 -15.06 -5.56 -2.28
C PRO A 18 -14.00 -4.52 -2.64
N ALA A 19 -14.12 -3.32 -2.08
CA ALA A 19 -13.21 -2.20 -2.34
C ALA A 19 -11.72 -2.59 -2.14
N ALA A 20 -11.47 -3.59 -1.30
CA ALA A 20 -10.16 -4.23 -1.11
C ALA A 20 -9.55 -4.81 -2.39
N LEU A 21 -10.34 -5.40 -3.30
CA LEU A 21 -9.83 -5.92 -4.58
C LEU A 21 -9.36 -4.79 -5.52
N ARG A 22 -10.02 -3.62 -5.50
CA ARG A 22 -9.60 -2.45 -6.31
C ARG A 22 -8.36 -1.76 -5.73
N ALA A 23 -8.18 -1.79 -4.40
CA ALA A 23 -6.98 -1.29 -3.76
C ALA A 23 -5.75 -2.17 -4.10
N GLN A 24 -5.90 -3.49 -4.12
CA GLN A 24 -4.84 -4.45 -4.47
C GLN A 24 -4.34 -4.31 -5.91
N GLU A 25 -5.19 -3.95 -6.88
CA GLU A 25 -4.76 -3.79 -8.29
C GLU A 25 -3.76 -2.63 -8.47
N ASN A 26 -3.95 -1.51 -7.79
CA ASN A 26 -3.03 -0.37 -7.87
C ASN A 26 -1.75 -0.58 -7.04
N ASP A 27 -1.85 -1.32 -5.94
CA ASP A 27 -0.72 -1.61 -5.04
C ASP A 27 0.21 -2.72 -5.56
N ALA A 28 -0.19 -3.48 -6.58
CA ALA A 28 0.62 -4.54 -7.19
C ALA A 28 1.73 -4.01 -8.14
N ASP A 29 1.75 -2.71 -8.44
CA ASP A 29 2.61 -2.13 -9.49
C ASP A 29 4.11 -2.34 -9.24
N PHE A 30 4.59 -2.26 -7.99
CA PHE A 30 6.01 -2.48 -7.69
C PHE A 30 6.46 -3.92 -7.91
N VAL A 31 5.64 -4.89 -7.51
CA VAL A 31 5.91 -6.32 -7.76
C VAL A 31 5.93 -6.61 -9.24
N LYS A 32 4.96 -6.08 -9.98
CA LYS A 32 4.86 -6.21 -11.44
C LYS A 32 6.07 -5.57 -12.13
N ALA A 33 6.47 -4.35 -11.75
CA ALA A 33 7.63 -3.69 -12.31
C ALA A 33 8.92 -4.54 -12.12
N ARG A 34 9.10 -5.09 -10.91
CA ARG A 34 10.22 -6.00 -10.62
C ARG A 34 10.17 -7.26 -11.49
N GLN A 35 9.02 -7.93 -11.57
CA GLN A 35 8.84 -9.14 -12.40
C GLN A 35 9.14 -8.86 -13.88
N GLN A 36 8.64 -7.76 -14.42
CA GLN A 36 8.89 -7.33 -15.80
C GLN A 36 10.38 -7.06 -16.03
N PHE A 37 11.06 -6.41 -15.07
CA PHE A 37 12.49 -6.16 -15.20
C PHE A 37 13.29 -7.46 -15.19
N VAL A 38 13.00 -8.39 -14.27
CA VAL A 38 13.63 -9.72 -14.20
C VAL A 38 13.41 -10.52 -15.49
N ALA A 39 12.24 -10.38 -16.12
CA ALA A 39 11.92 -10.99 -17.41
C ALA A 39 12.57 -10.29 -18.63
N GLY A 40 13.43 -9.28 -18.41
CA GLY A 40 14.06 -8.51 -19.50
C GLY A 40 13.15 -7.49 -20.17
N GLN A 41 11.96 -7.25 -19.66
CA GLN A 41 10.95 -6.34 -20.20
C GLN A 41 11.11 -4.91 -19.64
N ALA A 42 12.30 -4.31 -19.80
CA ALA A 42 12.64 -3.04 -19.18
C ALA A 42 11.68 -1.89 -19.53
N ARG A 43 11.16 -1.85 -20.79
CA ARG A 43 10.19 -0.83 -21.20
C ARG A 43 8.84 -0.98 -20.48
N ALA A 44 8.37 -2.22 -20.32
CA ALA A 44 7.13 -2.50 -19.58
C ALA A 44 7.29 -2.17 -18.10
N ALA A 45 8.41 -2.55 -17.49
CA ALA A 45 8.75 -2.16 -16.13
C ALA A 45 8.75 -0.64 -15.94
N ALA A 46 9.38 0.11 -16.86
CA ALA A 46 9.39 1.56 -16.84
C ALA A 46 7.98 2.17 -16.93
N GLN A 47 7.11 1.62 -17.74
CA GLN A 47 5.71 2.06 -17.83
C GLN A 47 4.97 1.80 -16.50
N THR A 48 5.16 0.62 -15.92
CA THR A 48 4.55 0.27 -14.63
C THR A 48 5.02 1.23 -13.53
N LEU A 49 6.32 1.62 -13.50
CA LEU A 49 6.82 2.60 -12.54
C LEU A 49 6.23 4.00 -12.75
N GLN A 50 5.89 4.40 -13.97
CA GLN A 50 5.19 5.67 -14.20
C GLN A 50 3.77 5.68 -13.61
N PHE A 51 3.05 4.56 -13.69
CA PHE A 51 1.77 4.44 -13.00
C PHE A 51 1.93 4.50 -11.49
N ALA A 52 2.97 3.84 -10.96
CA ALA A 52 3.29 3.93 -9.53
C ALA A 52 3.66 5.36 -9.10
N SER A 53 4.41 6.12 -9.91
CA SER A 53 4.72 7.54 -9.68
C SER A 53 3.44 8.37 -9.60
N ALA A 54 2.49 8.19 -10.54
CA ALA A 54 1.20 8.86 -10.50
C ALA A 54 0.39 8.53 -9.24
N HIS A 55 0.46 7.26 -8.76
CA HIS A 55 -0.17 6.86 -7.51
C HIS A 55 0.46 7.57 -6.30
N VAL A 56 1.80 7.61 -6.20
CA VAL A 56 2.53 8.33 -5.12
C VAL A 56 2.14 9.81 -5.12
N ARG A 57 2.08 10.47 -6.28
CA ARG A 57 1.59 11.86 -6.42
C ARG A 57 0.19 12.03 -5.84
N GLN A 58 -0.73 11.10 -6.10
CA GLN A 58 -2.07 11.12 -5.53
C GLN A 58 -2.04 11.03 -4.00
N GLN A 59 -1.17 10.17 -3.44
CA GLN A 59 -1.01 10.06 -1.98
C GLN A 59 -0.40 11.33 -1.37
N THR A 60 0.53 11.98 -2.06
CA THR A 60 1.08 13.29 -1.64
C THR A 60 -0.03 14.32 -1.43
N GLY A 61 -1.02 14.38 -2.32
CA GLY A 61 -2.17 15.28 -2.19
C GLY A 61 -3.07 14.99 -0.97
N ARG A 62 -2.97 13.82 -0.37
CA ARG A 62 -3.68 13.43 0.86
C ARG A 62 -2.84 13.65 2.12
N CYS A 63 -1.53 13.87 1.98
CA CYS A 63 -0.61 13.95 3.10
C CYS A 63 -0.88 15.21 3.93
N ARG A 64 -0.96 15.05 5.26
CA ARG A 64 -1.14 16.14 6.22
C ARG A 64 0.14 16.51 6.96
N ASP A 65 1.14 15.64 6.90
CA ASP A 65 2.45 15.85 7.50
C ASP A 65 3.43 16.40 6.45
N ALA A 66 4.08 17.51 6.76
CA ALA A 66 4.94 18.22 5.80
C ALA A 66 6.22 17.43 5.46
N ASP A 67 6.80 16.73 6.45
CA ASP A 67 8.04 15.97 6.26
C ASP A 67 7.76 14.72 5.42
N VAL A 68 6.70 13.98 5.74
CA VAL A 68 6.27 12.81 4.94
C VAL A 68 5.84 13.26 3.54
N GLY A 69 5.12 14.39 3.43
CA GLY A 69 4.73 14.97 2.14
C GLY A 69 5.93 15.31 1.25
N SER A 70 6.97 15.93 1.80
CA SER A 70 8.22 16.22 1.08
C SER A 70 8.90 14.93 0.60
N ARG A 71 8.99 13.92 1.46
CA ARG A 71 9.58 12.61 1.11
C ARG A 71 8.77 11.88 0.04
N LEU A 72 7.44 12.01 0.00
CA LEU A 72 6.61 11.46 -1.07
C LEU A 72 6.86 12.15 -2.41
N ILE A 73 7.10 13.48 -2.43
CA ILE A 73 7.51 14.22 -3.64
C ILE A 73 8.86 13.69 -4.15
N ASP A 74 9.82 13.48 -3.25
CA ASP A 74 11.12 12.90 -3.61
C ASP A 74 10.97 11.46 -4.14
N ALA A 75 10.10 10.65 -3.54
CA ALA A 75 9.81 9.29 -3.99
C ALA A 75 9.18 9.26 -5.39
N GLU A 76 8.25 10.18 -5.70
CA GLU A 76 7.71 10.39 -7.04
C GLU A 76 8.85 10.67 -8.05
N SER A 77 9.70 11.66 -7.75
CA SER A 77 10.86 12.01 -8.58
C SER A 77 11.82 10.81 -8.78
N GLN A 78 12.04 10.02 -7.74
CA GLN A 78 12.86 8.81 -7.82
C GLN A 78 12.26 7.76 -8.75
N LEU A 79 10.94 7.53 -8.68
CA LEU A 79 10.24 6.59 -9.59
C LEU A 79 10.35 7.04 -11.05
N ASP A 80 10.19 8.34 -11.34
CA ASP A 80 10.31 8.88 -12.68
C ASP A 80 11.75 8.73 -13.23
N LYS A 81 12.76 9.02 -12.40
CA LYS A 81 14.18 8.81 -12.76
C LYS A 81 14.49 7.34 -12.99
N LEU A 82 13.96 6.47 -12.16
CA LEU A 82 14.13 5.02 -12.28
C LEU A 82 13.47 4.49 -13.58
N ALA A 83 12.27 4.97 -13.90
CA ALA A 83 11.59 4.64 -15.14
C ALA A 83 12.37 5.11 -16.38
N ALA A 84 12.94 6.32 -16.34
CA ALA A 84 13.82 6.84 -17.41
C ALA A 84 15.09 5.97 -17.56
N SER A 85 15.72 5.60 -16.44
CA SER A 85 16.93 4.78 -16.41
C SER A 85 16.68 3.34 -16.94
N LEU A 86 15.50 2.77 -16.64
CA LEU A 86 15.08 1.49 -17.23
C LEU A 86 14.92 1.57 -18.75
N ARG A 87 14.34 2.66 -19.28
CA ARG A 87 14.23 2.86 -20.73
C ARG A 87 15.59 3.04 -21.41
N ALA A 88 16.50 3.72 -20.73
CA ALA A 88 17.86 3.94 -21.22
C ALA A 88 18.76 2.70 -21.09
N GLY A 89 18.29 1.63 -20.42
CA GLY A 89 19.09 0.43 -20.15
C GLY A 89 20.24 0.65 -19.16
N THR A 90 20.19 1.71 -18.36
CA THR A 90 21.25 2.03 -17.36
C THR A 90 21.01 1.35 -16.01
N VAL A 91 19.82 0.83 -15.73
CA VAL A 91 19.56 -0.03 -14.57
C VAL A 91 20.04 -1.45 -14.92
N THR A 92 21.10 -1.88 -14.26
CA THR A 92 21.75 -3.19 -14.53
C THR A 92 21.48 -4.22 -13.45
N SER A 93 20.92 -3.82 -12.32
CA SER A 93 20.76 -4.67 -11.14
C SER A 93 19.35 -4.69 -10.61
N VAL A 94 18.79 -5.89 -10.44
CA VAL A 94 17.52 -6.12 -9.74
C VAL A 94 17.59 -5.56 -8.31
N LYS A 95 18.74 -5.73 -7.63
CA LYS A 95 18.94 -5.26 -6.27
C LYS A 95 18.81 -3.74 -6.15
N THR A 96 19.28 -2.98 -7.15
CA THR A 96 19.13 -1.52 -7.18
C THR A 96 17.65 -1.13 -7.29
N LEU A 97 16.90 -1.81 -8.17
CA LEU A 97 15.46 -1.61 -8.31
C LEU A 97 14.74 -1.94 -7.01
N GLU A 98 15.01 -3.12 -6.43
CA GLU A 98 14.40 -3.57 -5.17
C GLU A 98 14.65 -2.59 -4.03
N LYS A 99 15.89 -2.10 -3.86
CA LYS A 99 16.22 -1.13 -2.81
C LYS A 99 15.37 0.14 -2.93
N SER A 100 15.24 0.71 -4.12
CA SER A 100 14.42 1.92 -4.35
C SER A 100 12.94 1.65 -4.06
N LEU A 101 12.39 0.53 -4.54
CA LEU A 101 10.99 0.19 -4.33
C LEU A 101 10.68 -0.11 -2.86
N THR A 102 11.59 -0.77 -2.15
CA THR A 102 11.47 -1.03 -0.70
C THR A 102 11.37 0.26 0.11
N SER A 103 12.24 1.25 -0.17
CA SER A 103 12.21 2.53 0.54
C SER A 103 10.89 3.29 0.30
N ILE A 104 10.38 3.25 -0.93
CA ILE A 104 9.10 3.89 -1.27
C ILE A 104 7.93 3.19 -0.61
N ASP A 105 7.94 1.86 -0.54
CA ASP A 105 6.91 1.10 0.16
C ASP A 105 6.87 1.40 1.66
N LEU A 106 8.03 1.50 2.31
CA LEU A 106 8.10 1.88 3.72
C LEU A 106 7.53 3.29 3.96
N LEU A 107 7.81 4.22 3.06
CA LEU A 107 7.26 5.58 3.13
C LEU A 107 5.74 5.61 2.94
N LEU A 108 5.21 4.82 1.99
CA LEU A 108 3.77 4.66 1.80
C LEU A 108 3.10 4.00 3.00
N ALA A 109 3.75 3.00 3.61
CA ALA A 109 3.28 2.39 4.85
C ALA A 109 3.14 3.44 5.97
N GLN A 110 4.19 4.24 6.20
CA GLN A 110 4.16 5.33 7.18
C GLN A 110 3.03 6.33 6.88
N HIS A 111 2.92 6.78 5.63
CA HIS A 111 1.89 7.72 5.21
C HIS A 111 0.47 7.24 5.53
N HIS A 112 0.13 6.01 5.17
CA HIS A 112 -1.19 5.45 5.42
C HIS A 112 -1.48 5.29 6.93
N LEU A 113 -0.51 4.86 7.73
CA LEU A 113 -0.67 4.76 9.18
C LEU A 113 -0.89 6.13 9.83
N MET A 114 -0.19 7.17 9.37
CA MET A 114 -0.41 8.54 9.85
C MET A 114 -1.78 9.09 9.45
N LEU A 115 -2.29 8.77 8.24
CA LEU A 115 -3.66 9.12 7.85
C LEU A 115 -4.69 8.42 8.74
N ALA A 116 -4.49 7.14 9.03
CA ALA A 116 -5.35 6.39 9.95
C ALA A 116 -5.36 7.04 11.33
N LEU A 117 -4.19 7.30 11.93
CA LEU A 117 -4.07 7.94 13.25
C LEU A 117 -4.76 9.31 13.29
N ALA A 118 -4.57 10.14 12.26
CA ALA A 118 -5.20 11.46 12.19
C ALA A 118 -6.73 11.39 12.13
N ASN A 119 -7.28 10.34 11.51
CA ASN A 119 -8.73 10.12 11.43
C ASN A 119 -9.29 9.38 12.68
N MET A 120 -8.44 8.70 13.46
CA MET A 120 -8.83 8.02 14.71
C MET A 120 -9.00 8.98 15.90
N ASP A 121 -8.39 10.16 15.87
CA ASP A 121 -8.46 11.13 16.99
C ASP A 121 -9.90 11.63 17.23
N ARG A 122 -10.65 11.88 16.16
CA ARG A 122 -12.06 12.30 16.20
C ARG A 122 -12.86 11.69 15.05
N PRO A 123 -13.12 10.37 15.09
CA PRO A 123 -13.71 9.67 13.97
C PRO A 123 -15.17 10.10 13.76
N ARG A 124 -15.52 10.44 12.50
CA ARG A 124 -16.90 10.51 12.06
C ARG A 124 -17.33 9.13 11.58
N PRO A 125 -18.63 8.82 11.59
CA PRO A 125 -19.10 7.49 11.11
C PRO A 125 -18.59 7.13 9.70
N ASN A 126 -18.52 8.11 8.80
CA ASN A 126 -18.03 7.90 7.43
C ASN A 126 -16.50 7.75 7.32
N ASP A 127 -15.75 8.11 8.36
CA ASP A 127 -14.28 7.99 8.39
C ASP A 127 -13.84 6.58 8.80
N ILE A 128 -14.69 5.80 9.46
CA ILE A 128 -14.35 4.48 10.00
C ILE A 128 -13.88 3.51 8.91
N PRO A 129 -14.59 3.34 7.76
CA PRO A 129 -14.11 2.51 6.68
C PRO A 129 -12.79 2.99 6.07
N VAL A 130 -12.57 4.31 6.02
CA VAL A 130 -11.33 4.92 5.53
C VAL A 130 -10.17 4.62 6.47
N VAL A 131 -10.40 4.69 7.79
CA VAL A 131 -9.40 4.30 8.81
C VAL A 131 -9.00 2.84 8.64
N ALA A 132 -9.96 1.92 8.54
CA ALA A 132 -9.67 0.50 8.32
C ALA A 132 -8.84 0.29 7.05
N GLN A 133 -9.22 0.94 5.95
CA GLN A 133 -8.52 0.87 4.68
C GLN A 133 -7.08 1.43 4.76
N ASP A 134 -6.88 2.58 5.41
CA ASP A 134 -5.54 3.16 5.55
C ASP A 134 -4.65 2.29 6.46
N ILE A 135 -5.18 1.66 7.51
CA ILE A 135 -4.45 0.69 8.34
C ILE A 135 -4.03 -0.53 7.52
N ASP A 136 -4.96 -1.13 6.76
CA ASP A 136 -4.67 -2.32 5.93
C ASP A 136 -3.63 -2.01 4.85
N ARG A 137 -3.72 -0.87 4.19
CA ARG A 137 -2.71 -0.40 3.23
C ARG A 137 -1.35 -0.21 3.87
N GLY A 138 -1.28 0.39 5.07
CA GLY A 138 -0.03 0.52 5.82
C GLY A 138 0.62 -0.83 6.08
N ALA A 139 -0.16 -1.82 6.52
CA ALA A 139 0.33 -3.18 6.73
C ALA A 139 0.78 -3.85 5.43
N PHE A 140 0.02 -3.71 4.35
CA PHE A 140 0.33 -4.25 3.04
C PHE A 140 1.66 -3.69 2.49
N HIS A 141 1.85 -2.37 2.50
CA HIS A 141 3.09 -1.74 2.04
C HIS A 141 4.30 -2.17 2.88
N TYR A 142 4.13 -2.31 4.20
CA TYR A 142 5.19 -2.80 5.08
C TYR A 142 5.61 -4.24 4.73
N GLU A 143 4.66 -5.17 4.62
CA GLU A 143 4.96 -6.57 4.23
C GLU A 143 5.64 -6.64 2.86
N ARG A 144 5.14 -5.85 1.90
CA ARG A 144 5.71 -5.81 0.55
C ARG A 144 7.13 -5.26 0.56
N SER A 145 7.43 -4.25 1.37
CA SER A 145 8.79 -3.71 1.50
C SER A 145 9.78 -4.78 1.94
N VAL A 146 9.41 -5.61 2.91
CA VAL A 146 10.26 -6.72 3.38
C VAL A 146 10.45 -7.77 2.29
N THR A 147 9.39 -8.15 1.58
CA THR A 147 9.46 -9.20 0.53
C THR A 147 10.17 -8.72 -0.73
N LEU A 148 10.01 -7.47 -1.13
CA LEU A 148 10.76 -6.86 -2.25
C LEU A 148 12.25 -6.79 -1.97
N GLY A 149 12.64 -6.53 -0.72
CA GLY A 149 14.04 -6.60 -0.27
C GLY A 149 14.61 -8.01 -0.17
N GLY A 150 13.84 -9.04 -0.55
CA GLY A 150 14.26 -10.45 -0.47
C GLY A 150 14.22 -11.01 0.95
N GLY A 151 13.67 -10.28 1.90
CA GLY A 151 13.55 -10.68 3.30
C GLY A 151 12.30 -11.49 3.62
N LYS A 152 12.20 -11.87 4.88
CA LYS A 152 11.02 -12.43 5.52
C LYS A 152 10.75 -11.63 6.79
N LEU A 153 9.48 -11.47 7.13
CA LEU A 153 9.11 -10.87 8.42
C LEU A 153 9.75 -11.69 9.57
N THR A 154 10.34 -11.00 10.52
CA THR A 154 10.72 -11.63 11.79
C THR A 154 9.45 -12.03 12.56
N THR A 155 9.58 -12.84 13.61
CA THR A 155 8.45 -13.21 14.46
C THR A 155 7.76 -11.98 15.04
N GLU A 156 8.52 -10.97 15.49
CA GLU A 156 8.00 -9.72 16.03
C GLU A 156 7.26 -8.89 14.97
N GLN A 157 7.85 -8.73 13.79
CA GLN A 157 7.22 -8.04 12.66
C GLN A 157 5.93 -8.74 12.22
N GLY A 158 5.96 -10.07 12.14
CA GLY A 158 4.79 -10.86 11.78
C GLY A 158 3.66 -10.74 12.81
N ALA A 159 3.99 -10.72 14.11
CA ALA A 159 3.04 -10.50 15.18
C ALA A 159 2.41 -9.10 15.08
N ALA A 160 3.22 -8.06 14.86
CA ALA A 160 2.73 -6.69 14.73
C ALA A 160 1.78 -6.52 13.52
N VAL A 161 2.10 -7.14 12.37
CA VAL A 161 1.21 -7.15 11.21
C VAL A 161 -0.10 -7.89 11.52
N ALA A 162 -0.04 -9.04 12.21
CA ALA A 162 -1.22 -9.80 12.60
C ALA A 162 -2.14 -8.99 13.53
N ASP A 163 -1.56 -8.27 14.50
CA ASP A 163 -2.31 -7.42 15.43
C ASP A 163 -3.04 -6.28 14.70
N VAL A 164 -2.38 -5.66 13.73
CA VAL A 164 -2.96 -4.59 12.91
C VAL A 164 -4.08 -5.13 12.02
N ARG A 165 -3.93 -6.29 11.42
CA ARG A 165 -4.99 -6.92 10.60
C ARG A 165 -6.18 -7.39 11.45
N ALA A 166 -5.93 -7.88 12.67
CA ALA A 166 -6.99 -8.20 13.62
C ALA A 166 -7.78 -6.93 14.02
N LEU A 167 -7.09 -5.80 14.17
CA LEU A 167 -7.73 -4.50 14.41
C LEU A 167 -8.60 -4.06 13.23
N VAL A 168 -8.12 -4.18 11.99
CA VAL A 168 -8.90 -3.87 10.77
C VAL A 168 -10.19 -4.68 10.75
N LYS A 169 -10.09 -5.99 10.96
CA LYS A 169 -11.25 -6.89 11.00
C LYS A 169 -12.25 -6.48 12.10
N GLU A 170 -11.77 -6.16 13.31
CA GLU A 170 -12.64 -5.70 14.41
C GLU A 170 -13.36 -4.39 14.05
N ILE A 171 -12.67 -3.43 13.40
CA ILE A 171 -13.27 -2.17 12.93
C ILE A 171 -14.36 -2.45 11.88
N GLU A 172 -14.10 -3.32 10.91
CA GLU A 172 -15.07 -3.68 9.86
C GLU A 172 -16.29 -4.39 10.43
N GLU A 173 -16.14 -5.31 11.39
CA GLU A 173 -17.22 -6.05 12.02
C GLU A 173 -18.08 -5.18 12.94
N THR A 174 -17.47 -4.24 13.66
CA THR A 174 -18.18 -3.40 14.67
C THR A 174 -18.60 -2.04 14.14
N SER A 175 -18.06 -1.61 12.99
CA SER A 175 -18.18 -0.24 12.47
C SER A 175 -17.81 0.82 13.52
N ALA A 176 -16.82 0.51 14.38
CA ALA A 176 -16.32 1.36 15.45
C ALA A 176 -14.81 1.18 15.62
N ILE A 177 -14.14 2.22 16.12
CA ILE A 177 -12.71 2.14 16.46
C ILE A 177 -12.58 1.63 17.90
N PRO A 178 -11.96 0.45 18.12
CA PRO A 178 -11.74 -0.07 19.46
C PRO A 178 -10.83 0.84 20.29
N LYS A 179 -11.00 0.85 21.62
CA LYS A 179 -10.17 1.66 22.54
C LYS A 179 -8.67 1.41 22.38
N ARG A 180 -8.27 0.17 22.04
CA ARG A 180 -6.87 -0.21 21.78
C ARG A 180 -6.33 0.26 20.44
N GLY A 181 -7.21 0.68 19.52
CA GLY A 181 -6.88 0.92 18.12
C GLY A 181 -5.73 1.89 17.93
N VAL A 182 -5.78 3.08 18.57
CA VAL A 182 -4.71 4.07 18.48
C VAL A 182 -3.37 3.51 18.94
N ALA A 183 -3.35 2.76 20.07
CA ALA A 183 -2.11 2.18 20.60
C ALA A 183 -1.50 1.14 19.64
N VAL A 184 -2.33 0.29 19.04
CA VAL A 184 -1.89 -0.73 18.07
C VAL A 184 -1.28 -0.06 16.83
N VAL A 185 -1.98 0.91 16.24
CA VAL A 185 -1.50 1.61 15.03
C VAL A 185 -0.24 2.42 15.32
N THR A 186 -0.17 3.11 16.48
CA THR A 186 1.04 3.85 16.88
C THR A 186 2.25 2.92 17.09
N SER A 187 2.04 1.75 17.67
CA SER A 187 3.13 0.77 17.85
C SER A 187 3.64 0.25 16.51
N PHE A 188 2.73 -0.01 15.58
CA PHE A 188 3.08 -0.47 14.24
C PHE A 188 3.77 0.64 13.43
N GLU A 189 3.31 1.87 13.50
CA GLU A 189 3.94 3.02 12.86
C GLU A 189 5.39 3.20 13.34
N LYS A 190 5.65 3.11 14.64
CA LYS A 190 7.02 3.15 15.18
C LYS A 190 7.91 2.03 14.63
N LEU A 191 7.37 0.83 14.44
CA LEU A 191 8.10 -0.28 13.81
C LEU A 191 8.47 0.06 12.37
N VAL A 192 7.54 0.63 11.59
CA VAL A 192 7.77 1.08 10.21
C VAL A 192 8.87 2.13 10.17
N VAL A 193 8.78 3.18 11.00
CA VAL A 193 9.77 4.27 11.09
C VAL A 193 11.16 3.73 11.48
N GLY A 194 11.22 2.84 12.46
CA GLY A 194 12.47 2.17 12.83
C GLY A 194 13.11 1.39 11.68
N THR A 195 12.29 0.75 10.84
CA THR A 195 12.75 0.02 9.65
C THR A 195 13.29 0.98 8.58
N ILE A 196 12.65 2.15 8.37
CA ILE A 196 13.13 3.19 7.45
C ILE A 196 14.53 3.66 7.85
N THR A 197 14.71 4.02 9.12
CA THR A 197 15.97 4.55 9.64
C THR A 197 17.14 3.58 9.44
N VAL A 198 16.91 2.28 9.63
CA VAL A 198 17.93 1.23 9.40
C VAL A 198 18.21 1.03 7.91
N SER A 199 17.22 1.20 7.05
CA SER A 199 17.37 1.08 5.59
C SER A 199 18.21 2.22 5.00
N ASP A 200 18.03 3.44 5.49
CA ASP A 200 18.74 4.64 5.02
C ASP A 200 20.20 4.66 5.48
N ALA A 201 20.54 3.95 6.57
CA ALA A 201 21.89 3.87 7.12
C ALA A 201 22.80 2.84 6.42
N ARG A 202 22.29 2.03 5.46
CA ARG A 202 23.01 0.99 4.69
C ARG A 202 23.15 1.39 3.22
#